data_cde164f96a1c059ced21fef0962ff8d2
#
_entry.id   cde164f96a1c059ced21fef0962ff8d2
#
_cell.length_a   1.000
_cell.length_b   1.000
_cell.length_c   1.000
_cell.angle_alpha   90.00
_cell.angle_beta   90.00
_cell.angle_gamma   90.00
#
_symmetry.space_group_name_H-M   'P 1'
#
loop_
_entity.id
_entity.type
_entity.pdbx_description
1 polymer ?
#
loop_
_entity_poly.entity_id
_entity_poly.type
_entity_poly.pdbx_seq_one_letter_code
_entity_poly.pdbx_strand_id
1 'polypeptide(L)'
;MQTAGAESPIDPDHIQLALQGYNFGSGYITWALQKYGEYSRANAIEFSLKMAEQMGWNSYGDKQYVPHVLRYYPIGKVFYTPEDGDAIVDVALSQVGNVGGEPYWSWYGFSNHVEWCACFVSWCADQCGYLDSGTYPKFSGCVFGMQWFQQRGLWLDGSAEPTPGMLIFFDWATQDGVPDHVGIVEKVENGIVYTVEGNSRDMCRQKQYSLGSGVILGYGMAAE
;
A
#
# COMPACT_ATOMS: atom_id res chain seq x y z
N MET A 1 11.22 -19.59 -14.24
CA MET A 1 11.50 -20.11 -12.90
C MET A 1 12.91 -20.63 -12.76
N GLN A 2 13.41 -21.56 -13.60
CA GLN A 2 14.79 -22.07 -13.46
C GLN A 2 15.86 -21.00 -13.45
N THR A 3 15.76 -19.97 -14.27
CA THR A 3 16.74 -18.85 -14.32
C THR A 3 16.70 -17.98 -13.06
N ALA A 4 15.60 -17.95 -12.34
CA ALA A 4 15.45 -17.21 -11.10
C ALA A 4 15.80 -18.04 -9.85
N GLY A 5 16.12 -19.33 -10.01
CA GLY A 5 16.53 -20.21 -8.92
C GLY A 5 15.40 -20.73 -8.02
N ALA A 6 14.13 -20.52 -8.40
CA ALA A 6 13.00 -20.99 -7.58
C ALA A 6 12.99 -22.53 -7.47
N GLU A 7 13.22 -23.02 -6.27
CA GLU A 7 13.30 -24.46 -5.95
C GLU A 7 11.95 -25.05 -5.51
N SER A 8 11.00 -24.20 -5.15
CA SER A 8 9.71 -24.55 -4.58
C SER A 8 8.61 -23.60 -5.07
N PRO A 9 7.35 -24.07 -5.21
CA PRO A 9 6.21 -23.19 -5.47
C PRO A 9 5.87 -22.23 -4.30
N ILE A 10 6.55 -22.36 -3.17
CA ILE A 10 6.43 -21.50 -1.99
C ILE A 10 7.73 -20.73 -1.69
N ASP A 11 8.59 -20.54 -2.70
CA ASP A 11 9.80 -19.71 -2.63
C ASP A 11 9.45 -18.29 -3.11
N PRO A 12 9.13 -17.35 -2.18
CA PRO A 12 8.60 -16.05 -2.53
C PRO A 12 9.58 -15.20 -3.32
N ASP A 13 10.83 -15.16 -2.91
CA ASP A 13 11.84 -14.25 -3.45
C ASP A 13 12.16 -14.58 -4.90
N HIS A 14 12.36 -15.86 -5.17
CA HIS A 14 12.63 -16.33 -6.53
C HIS A 14 11.38 -16.32 -7.42
N ILE A 15 10.17 -16.48 -6.85
CA ILE A 15 8.92 -16.32 -7.60
C ILE A 15 8.71 -14.87 -8.02
N GLN A 16 8.93 -13.91 -7.13
CA GLN A 16 8.83 -12.49 -7.45
C GLN A 16 9.85 -12.08 -8.52
N LEU A 17 11.09 -12.56 -8.38
CA LEU A 17 12.15 -12.35 -9.37
C LEU A 17 11.78 -12.95 -10.74
N ALA A 18 11.21 -14.17 -10.76
CA ALA A 18 10.76 -14.82 -11.97
C ALA A 18 9.60 -14.09 -12.65
N LEU A 19 8.63 -13.60 -11.86
CA LEU A 19 7.51 -12.81 -12.36
C LEU A 19 7.97 -11.50 -12.99
N GLN A 20 8.83 -10.73 -12.31
CA GLN A 20 9.34 -9.50 -12.89
C GLN A 20 10.22 -9.76 -14.11
N GLY A 21 10.97 -10.87 -14.11
CA GLY A 21 11.73 -11.32 -15.26
C GLY A 21 10.86 -11.75 -16.44
N TYR A 22 9.65 -12.27 -16.21
CA TYR A 22 8.68 -12.51 -17.28
C TYR A 22 8.25 -11.19 -17.96
N ASN A 23 8.04 -10.15 -17.19
CA ASN A 23 7.64 -8.84 -17.68
C ASN A 23 8.77 -8.08 -18.40
N PHE A 24 9.99 -8.10 -17.84
CA PHE A 24 11.14 -7.34 -18.35
C PHE A 24 12.11 -8.16 -19.22
N GLY A 25 11.90 -9.47 -19.31
CA GLY A 25 12.84 -10.38 -19.93
C GLY A 25 13.91 -10.91 -18.97
N SER A 26 14.60 -12.00 -19.36
CA SER A 26 15.60 -12.68 -18.53
C SER A 26 16.82 -11.80 -18.16
N GLY A 27 17.06 -10.75 -18.93
CA GLY A 27 18.11 -9.76 -18.64
C GLY A 27 17.91 -9.04 -17.31
N TYR A 28 16.66 -8.83 -16.91
CA TYR A 28 16.34 -8.29 -15.58
C TYR A 28 16.78 -9.23 -14.46
N ILE A 29 16.47 -10.54 -14.57
CA ILE A 29 16.82 -11.52 -13.54
C ILE A 29 18.34 -11.53 -13.31
N THR A 30 19.11 -11.63 -14.38
CA THR A 30 20.57 -11.62 -14.30
C THR A 30 21.10 -10.34 -13.68
N TRP A 31 20.59 -9.20 -14.11
CA TRP A 31 21.01 -7.89 -13.60
C TRP A 31 20.64 -7.70 -12.12
N ALA A 32 19.42 -8.07 -11.72
CA ALA A 32 18.95 -7.94 -10.34
C ALA A 32 19.76 -8.83 -9.39
N LEU A 33 19.99 -10.10 -9.76
CA LEU A 33 20.80 -11.04 -8.97
C LEU A 33 22.24 -10.57 -8.83
N GLN A 34 22.87 -10.08 -9.90
CA GLN A 34 24.25 -9.61 -9.86
C GLN A 34 24.43 -8.34 -9.04
N LYS A 35 23.46 -7.44 -9.04
CA LYS A 35 23.59 -6.14 -8.40
C LYS A 35 23.00 -6.10 -6.98
N TYR A 36 21.92 -6.83 -6.73
CA TYR A 36 21.15 -6.76 -5.49
C TYR A 36 20.96 -8.11 -4.79
N GLY A 37 21.15 -9.23 -5.48
CA GLY A 37 20.94 -10.58 -4.97
C GLY A 37 19.47 -11.03 -4.96
N GLU A 38 18.51 -10.13 -5.16
CA GLU A 38 17.08 -10.37 -5.00
C GLU A 38 16.21 -9.48 -5.89
N TYR A 39 14.89 -9.76 -5.89
CA TYR A 39 13.89 -8.82 -6.38
C TYR A 39 13.61 -7.75 -5.33
N SER A 40 13.45 -6.52 -5.79
CA SER A 40 12.75 -5.48 -5.06
C SER A 40 12.01 -4.56 -6.03
N ARG A 41 10.97 -3.88 -5.52
CA ARG A 41 10.28 -2.87 -6.31
C ARG A 41 11.22 -1.75 -6.75
N ALA A 42 12.16 -1.36 -5.88
CA ALA A 42 13.13 -0.33 -6.20
C ALA A 42 14.01 -0.73 -7.39
N ASN A 43 14.52 -1.97 -7.43
CA ASN A 43 15.32 -2.43 -8.55
C ASN A 43 14.50 -2.65 -9.83
N ALA A 44 13.23 -3.02 -9.72
CA ALA A 44 12.33 -3.08 -10.87
C ALA A 44 12.10 -1.69 -11.50
N ILE A 45 11.90 -0.66 -10.67
CA ILE A 45 11.79 0.73 -11.13
C ILE A 45 13.08 1.20 -11.80
N GLU A 46 14.23 0.96 -11.16
CA GLU A 46 15.55 1.34 -11.71
C GLU A 46 15.81 0.69 -13.07
N PHE A 47 15.55 -0.61 -13.19
CA PHE A 47 15.71 -1.33 -14.45
C PHE A 47 14.81 -0.78 -15.56
N SER A 48 13.54 -0.54 -15.23
CA SER A 48 12.58 0.03 -16.16
C SER A 48 13.02 1.40 -16.68
N LEU A 49 13.47 2.29 -15.80
CA LEU A 49 13.96 3.62 -16.17
C LEU A 49 15.20 3.53 -17.06
N LYS A 50 16.17 2.69 -16.69
CA LYS A 50 17.39 2.44 -17.46
C LYS A 50 17.08 1.93 -18.87
N MET A 51 16.17 0.96 -18.99
CA MET A 51 15.80 0.40 -20.29
C MET A 51 15.00 1.37 -21.14
N ALA A 52 14.10 2.14 -20.53
CA ALA A 52 13.35 3.20 -21.21
C ALA A 52 14.28 4.26 -21.79
N GLU A 53 15.27 4.71 -21.01
CA GLU A 53 16.30 5.66 -21.48
C GLU A 53 17.11 5.10 -22.65
N GLN A 54 17.59 3.85 -22.55
CA GLN A 54 18.37 3.20 -23.62
C GLN A 54 17.60 3.04 -24.93
N MET A 55 16.28 2.84 -24.86
CA MET A 55 15.41 2.64 -26.01
C MET A 55 14.76 3.93 -26.51
N GLY A 56 14.91 5.06 -25.78
CA GLY A 56 14.22 6.31 -26.09
C GLY A 56 12.70 6.22 -25.88
N TRP A 57 12.24 5.38 -24.94
CA TRP A 57 10.83 5.16 -24.63
C TRP A 57 10.41 5.92 -23.38
N ASN A 58 9.12 6.23 -23.26
CA ASN A 58 8.56 6.88 -22.05
C ASN A 58 8.49 5.94 -20.86
N SER A 59 8.40 4.63 -21.09
CA SER A 59 8.40 3.60 -20.05
C SER A 59 8.82 2.24 -20.63
N TYR A 60 9.31 1.34 -19.79
CA TYR A 60 9.67 -0.02 -20.16
C TYR A 60 8.99 -1.03 -19.23
N GLY A 61 8.06 -1.82 -19.78
CA GLY A 61 7.30 -2.83 -19.06
C GLY A 61 6.50 -2.28 -17.87
N ASP A 62 5.94 -3.18 -17.08
CA ASP A 62 5.21 -2.86 -15.85
C ASP A 62 6.12 -2.96 -14.63
N LYS A 63 6.43 -1.83 -14.02
CA LYS A 63 7.25 -1.74 -12.78
C LYS A 63 6.58 -2.37 -11.56
N GLN A 64 5.28 -2.63 -11.66
CA GLN A 64 4.43 -3.19 -10.61
C GLN A 64 3.88 -4.57 -10.99
N TYR A 65 4.50 -5.23 -11.95
CA TYR A 65 4.02 -6.51 -12.47
C TYR A 65 3.86 -7.58 -11.38
N VAL A 66 4.82 -7.67 -10.47
CA VAL A 66 4.78 -8.62 -9.36
C VAL A 66 3.56 -8.41 -8.47
N PRO A 67 3.33 -7.23 -7.87
CA PRO A 67 2.10 -6.99 -7.10
C PRO A 67 0.83 -7.12 -7.95
N HIS A 68 0.84 -6.72 -9.22
CA HIS A 68 -0.31 -6.89 -10.10
C HIS A 68 -0.68 -8.36 -10.35
N VAL A 69 0.30 -9.25 -10.41
CA VAL A 69 0.06 -10.69 -10.58
C VAL A 69 -0.31 -11.35 -9.25
N LEU A 70 0.47 -11.08 -8.19
CA LEU A 70 0.31 -11.77 -6.91
C LEU A 70 -1.02 -11.46 -6.21
N ARG A 71 -1.64 -10.32 -6.50
CA ARG A 71 -2.97 -9.99 -5.96
C ARG A 71 -4.07 -11.01 -6.29
N TYR A 72 -3.89 -11.80 -7.35
CA TYR A 72 -4.85 -12.84 -7.76
C TYR A 72 -4.53 -14.22 -7.18
N TYR A 73 -3.42 -14.38 -6.48
CA TYR A 73 -2.99 -15.65 -5.92
C TYR A 73 -3.11 -15.63 -4.40
N PRO A 74 -3.75 -16.67 -3.79
CA PRO A 74 -3.84 -16.78 -2.32
C PRO A 74 -2.47 -16.78 -1.64
N ILE A 75 -1.44 -17.23 -2.36
CA ILE A 75 -0.04 -17.25 -1.94
C ILE A 75 0.52 -15.82 -1.73
N GLY A 76 0.02 -14.82 -2.44
CA GLY A 76 0.42 -13.41 -2.22
C GLY A 76 0.12 -12.91 -0.80
N LYS A 77 -0.89 -13.46 -0.13
CA LYS A 77 -1.19 -13.18 1.27
C LYS A 77 -0.16 -13.77 2.26
N VAL A 78 0.61 -14.77 1.86
CA VAL A 78 1.62 -15.46 2.70
C VAL A 78 3.00 -14.80 2.59
N PHE A 79 3.23 -14.00 1.55
CA PHE A 79 4.54 -13.40 1.28
C PHE A 79 4.80 -12.06 2.00
N TYR A 80 3.77 -11.49 2.58
CA TYR A 80 3.91 -10.35 3.48
C TYR A 80 3.93 -10.87 4.92
N THR A 81 5.09 -11.30 5.42
CA THR A 81 5.29 -11.44 6.85
C THR A 81 5.51 -10.05 7.42
N PRO A 82 4.68 -9.60 8.37
CA PRO A 82 4.82 -8.28 8.95
C PRO A 82 5.99 -8.30 9.94
N GLU A 83 7.21 -8.02 9.49
CA GLU A 83 8.29 -7.67 10.41
C GLU A 83 8.39 -6.15 10.63
N ASP A 84 7.77 -5.34 9.74
CA ASP A 84 7.70 -3.88 9.90
C ASP A 84 6.40 -3.39 9.27
N GLY A 85 5.76 -2.34 9.80
CA GLY A 85 4.52 -1.72 9.29
C GLY A 85 4.54 -1.26 7.82
N ASP A 86 5.56 -1.66 7.07
CA ASP A 86 5.83 -1.27 5.70
C ASP A 86 4.98 -2.02 4.66
N ALA A 87 4.48 -3.24 4.96
CA ALA A 87 3.74 -4.03 3.97
C ALA A 87 2.49 -3.32 3.43
N ILE A 88 1.68 -2.72 4.32
CA ILE A 88 0.49 -1.97 3.91
C ILE A 88 0.87 -0.66 3.21
N VAL A 89 2.00 -0.06 3.57
CA VAL A 89 2.56 1.13 2.91
C VAL A 89 2.96 0.80 1.47
N ASP A 90 3.67 -0.30 1.25
CA ASP A 90 4.08 -0.74 -0.08
C ASP A 90 2.88 -1.04 -0.98
N VAL A 91 1.87 -1.73 -0.44
CA VAL A 91 0.60 -1.95 -1.14
C VAL A 91 -0.05 -0.62 -1.51
N ALA A 92 -0.17 0.31 -0.59
CA ALA A 92 -0.77 1.62 -0.82
C ALA A 92 0.00 2.43 -1.86
N LEU A 93 1.33 2.50 -1.76
CA LEU A 93 2.20 3.20 -2.72
C LEU A 93 2.07 2.62 -4.12
N SER A 94 1.86 1.31 -4.25
CA SER A 94 1.64 0.65 -5.54
C SER A 94 0.38 1.13 -6.26
N GLN A 95 -0.56 1.73 -5.55
CA GLN A 95 -1.84 2.19 -6.09
C GLN A 95 -1.84 3.67 -6.48
N VAL A 96 -0.77 4.41 -6.18
CA VAL A 96 -0.68 5.85 -6.51
C VAL A 96 -0.89 6.09 -8.00
N GLY A 97 -1.81 7.00 -8.32
CA GLY A 97 -2.22 7.33 -9.68
C GLY A 97 -3.50 6.64 -10.15
N ASN A 98 -4.02 5.65 -9.43
CA ASN A 98 -5.33 5.06 -9.74
C ASN A 98 -6.45 6.09 -9.55
N VAL A 99 -7.40 6.12 -10.49
CA VAL A 99 -8.52 7.07 -10.55
C VAL A 99 -9.85 6.33 -10.46
N GLY A 100 -10.86 6.95 -9.82
CA GLY A 100 -12.24 6.45 -9.77
C GLY A 100 -12.49 5.33 -8.76
N GLY A 101 -11.44 4.73 -8.20
CA GLY A 101 -11.48 3.78 -7.08
C GLY A 101 -12.27 2.49 -7.31
N GLU A 102 -12.62 2.17 -8.57
CA GLU A 102 -13.43 0.98 -8.90
C GLU A 102 -12.85 -0.32 -8.32
N PRO A 103 -11.54 -0.59 -8.33
CA PRO A 103 -10.98 -1.79 -7.73
C PRO A 103 -11.21 -1.93 -6.23
N TYR A 104 -11.44 -0.83 -5.51
CA TYR A 104 -11.59 -0.81 -4.06
C TYR A 104 -13.05 -0.86 -3.62
N TRP A 105 -13.90 0.02 -4.18
CA TRP A 105 -15.31 0.03 -3.81
C TRP A 105 -16.07 -1.20 -4.36
N SER A 106 -15.72 -1.71 -5.56
CA SER A 106 -16.33 -2.95 -6.10
C SER A 106 -15.89 -4.19 -5.32
N TRP A 107 -14.59 -4.28 -4.92
CA TRP A 107 -14.11 -5.34 -4.02
C TRP A 107 -14.84 -5.31 -2.67
N TYR A 108 -15.13 -4.12 -2.15
CA TYR A 108 -15.87 -3.98 -0.89
C TYR A 108 -17.30 -4.51 -1.02
N GLY A 109 -17.91 -4.45 -2.19
CA GLY A 109 -19.25 -4.93 -2.52
C GLY A 109 -20.22 -3.85 -3.02
N PHE A 110 -19.74 -2.64 -3.33
CA PHE A 110 -20.56 -1.60 -3.95
C PHE A 110 -20.70 -1.82 -5.46
N SER A 111 -21.89 -1.54 -5.98
CA SER A 111 -22.20 -1.69 -7.42
C SER A 111 -21.94 -0.42 -8.24
N ASN A 112 -21.77 0.72 -7.57
CA ASN A 112 -21.58 2.03 -8.18
C ASN A 112 -20.49 2.78 -7.44
N HIS A 113 -19.98 3.84 -8.07
CA HIS A 113 -19.03 4.77 -7.45
C HIS A 113 -19.58 5.34 -6.14
N VAL A 114 -18.76 5.29 -5.10
CA VAL A 114 -19.01 5.82 -3.75
C VAL A 114 -17.78 6.58 -3.27
N GLU A 115 -17.85 7.24 -2.12
CA GLU A 115 -16.67 7.70 -1.40
C GLU A 115 -15.83 6.48 -0.98
N TRP A 116 -14.60 6.39 -1.45
CA TRP A 116 -13.84 5.14 -1.40
C TRP A 116 -12.52 5.19 -0.59
N CYS A 117 -12.27 6.26 0.17
CA CYS A 117 -11.08 6.35 1.02
C CYS A 117 -10.99 5.18 2.02
N ALA A 118 -12.10 4.86 2.69
CA ALA A 118 -12.17 3.75 3.64
C ALA A 118 -12.13 2.36 2.95
N CYS A 119 -12.73 2.24 1.77
CA CYS A 119 -12.62 1.04 0.95
C CYS A 119 -11.16 0.79 0.52
N PHE A 120 -10.43 1.84 0.18
CA PHE A 120 -9.02 1.78 -0.20
C PHE A 120 -8.15 1.24 0.93
N VAL A 121 -8.23 1.81 2.14
CA VAL A 121 -7.43 1.34 3.26
C VAL A 121 -7.80 -0.09 3.67
N SER A 122 -9.08 -0.44 3.62
CA SER A 122 -9.55 -1.81 3.88
C SER A 122 -9.02 -2.80 2.83
N TRP A 123 -9.00 -2.39 1.55
CA TRP A 123 -8.44 -3.19 0.47
C TRP A 123 -6.92 -3.39 0.65
N CYS A 124 -6.18 -2.33 0.99
CA CYS A 124 -4.75 -2.45 1.28
C CYS A 124 -4.48 -3.41 2.44
N ALA A 125 -5.27 -3.34 3.51
CA ALA A 125 -5.18 -4.26 4.64
C ALA A 125 -5.50 -5.71 4.24
N ASP A 126 -6.49 -5.94 3.36
CA ASP A 126 -6.81 -7.26 2.82
C ASP A 126 -5.64 -7.85 2.02
N GLN A 127 -5.00 -7.03 1.18
CA GLN A 127 -3.85 -7.49 0.38
C GLN A 127 -2.67 -7.95 1.25
N CYS A 128 -2.56 -7.44 2.48
CA CYS A 128 -1.56 -7.86 3.47
C CYS A 128 -2.03 -9.01 4.36
N GLY A 129 -3.27 -9.50 4.23
CA GLY A 129 -3.85 -10.50 5.13
C GLY A 129 -4.25 -9.94 6.50
N TYR A 130 -4.22 -8.62 6.69
CA TYR A 130 -4.49 -7.97 7.98
C TYR A 130 -5.96 -7.98 8.39
N LEU A 131 -6.88 -8.21 7.46
CA LEU A 131 -8.29 -8.43 7.78
C LEU A 131 -8.51 -9.82 8.38
N ASP A 132 -7.87 -10.85 7.83
CA ASP A 132 -7.98 -12.23 8.29
C ASP A 132 -7.31 -12.43 9.66
N SER A 133 -6.20 -11.74 9.91
CA SER A 133 -5.51 -11.76 11.21
C SER A 133 -6.20 -10.89 12.29
N GLY A 134 -7.11 -10.00 11.86
CA GLY A 134 -7.72 -9.03 12.76
C GLY A 134 -6.84 -7.84 13.12
N THR A 135 -5.69 -7.68 12.46
CA THR A 135 -4.76 -6.54 12.63
C THR A 135 -5.43 -5.20 12.30
N TYR A 136 -6.24 -5.17 11.24
CA TYR A 136 -7.06 -4.02 10.86
C TYR A 136 -8.52 -4.43 10.60
N PRO A 137 -9.48 -3.51 10.82
CA PRO A 137 -10.89 -3.75 10.48
C PRO A 137 -11.16 -3.63 8.98
N LYS A 138 -12.18 -4.31 8.48
CA LYS A 138 -12.82 -4.01 7.20
C LYS A 138 -13.91 -2.97 7.41
N PHE A 139 -13.78 -1.78 6.81
CA PHE A 139 -14.77 -0.70 6.92
C PHE A 139 -14.85 0.13 5.63
N SER A 140 -16.03 0.74 5.40
CA SER A 140 -16.30 1.65 4.28
C SER A 140 -16.70 3.06 4.72
N GLY A 141 -16.76 3.32 6.02
CA GLY A 141 -17.02 4.63 6.60
C GLY A 141 -16.02 4.97 7.68
N CYS A 142 -15.44 6.17 7.63
CA CYS A 142 -14.34 6.59 8.51
C CYS A 142 -14.73 6.53 9.99
N VAL A 143 -15.97 6.86 10.35
CA VAL A 143 -16.47 6.79 11.72
C VAL A 143 -16.37 5.38 12.29
N PHE A 144 -16.76 4.36 11.51
CA PHE A 144 -16.68 2.96 11.96
C PHE A 144 -15.23 2.51 12.17
N GLY A 145 -14.32 2.93 11.28
CA GLY A 145 -12.90 2.67 11.44
C GLY A 145 -12.35 3.28 12.73
N MET A 146 -12.57 4.58 12.95
CA MET A 146 -12.16 5.28 14.17
C MET A 146 -12.68 4.58 15.43
N GLN A 147 -13.97 4.29 15.48
CA GLN A 147 -14.61 3.65 16.65
C GLN A 147 -14.02 2.28 16.95
N TRP A 148 -13.66 1.50 15.91
CA TRP A 148 -13.05 0.19 16.08
C TRP A 148 -11.71 0.28 16.81
N PHE A 149 -10.85 1.25 16.45
CA PHE A 149 -9.57 1.49 17.10
C PHE A 149 -9.75 2.02 18.52
N GLN A 150 -10.66 2.98 18.72
CA GLN A 150 -10.94 3.55 20.05
C GLN A 150 -11.43 2.48 21.05
N GLN A 151 -12.36 1.63 20.64
CA GLN A 151 -12.91 0.57 21.48
C GLN A 151 -11.88 -0.48 21.91
N ARG A 152 -10.78 -0.58 21.19
CA ARG A 152 -9.68 -1.54 21.46
C ARG A 152 -8.46 -0.92 22.13
N GLY A 153 -8.50 0.38 22.41
CA GLY A 153 -7.33 1.10 22.94
C GLY A 153 -6.17 1.23 21.93
N LEU A 154 -6.48 1.11 20.64
CA LEU A 154 -5.53 1.19 19.54
C LEU A 154 -5.59 2.57 18.82
N TRP A 155 -6.02 3.59 19.54
CA TRP A 155 -6.15 4.95 19.02
C TRP A 155 -5.09 5.87 19.63
N LEU A 156 -4.40 6.61 18.77
CA LEU A 156 -3.52 7.73 19.16
C LEU A 156 -4.17 9.05 18.77
N ASP A 157 -3.98 10.05 19.62
CA ASP A 157 -4.38 11.43 19.35
C ASP A 157 -3.61 12.03 18.17
N GLY A 158 -4.22 12.99 17.46
CA GLY A 158 -3.62 13.64 16.29
C GLY A 158 -2.33 14.42 16.55
N SER A 159 -2.01 14.71 17.82
CA SER A 159 -0.74 15.32 18.22
C SER A 159 0.42 14.31 18.38
N ALA A 160 0.12 13.01 18.41
CA ALA A 160 1.14 11.97 18.53
C ALA A 160 1.93 11.81 17.23
N GLU A 161 3.17 11.33 17.34
CA GLU A 161 3.97 10.95 16.18
C GLU A 161 3.61 9.51 15.76
N PRO A 162 3.04 9.32 14.55
CA PRO A 162 2.67 7.99 14.07
C PRO A 162 3.87 7.24 13.51
N THR A 163 3.73 5.91 13.40
CA THR A 163 4.67 5.06 12.67
C THR A 163 4.10 4.67 11.30
N PRO A 164 4.97 4.26 10.33
CA PRO A 164 4.51 3.74 9.04
C PRO A 164 3.47 2.62 9.21
N GLY A 165 2.49 2.59 8.30
CA GLY A 165 1.41 1.61 8.30
C GLY A 165 0.20 2.00 9.15
N MET A 166 0.32 2.87 10.15
CA MET A 166 -0.86 3.36 10.89
C MET A 166 -1.88 4.01 9.96
N LEU A 167 -3.16 3.84 10.26
CA LEU A 167 -4.21 4.57 9.56
C LEU A 167 -4.36 5.96 10.17
N ILE A 168 -4.37 6.98 9.32
CA ILE A 168 -4.54 8.38 9.72
C ILE A 168 -5.95 8.85 9.38
N PHE A 169 -6.61 9.49 10.35
CA PHE A 169 -7.98 10.00 10.21
C PHE A 169 -7.98 11.51 10.26
N PHE A 170 -8.76 12.12 9.39
CA PHE A 170 -8.84 13.57 9.22
C PHE A 170 -10.24 14.07 9.48
N ASP A 171 -10.32 15.28 10.03
CA ASP A 171 -11.53 16.07 10.18
C ASP A 171 -11.26 17.46 9.58
N TRP A 172 -11.66 17.62 8.31
CA TRP A 172 -11.41 18.85 7.56
C TRP A 172 -12.60 19.81 7.50
N ALA A 173 -13.79 19.25 7.38
CA ALA A 173 -14.97 20.03 6.99
C ALA A 173 -15.55 20.83 8.17
N THR A 174 -15.68 20.19 9.32
CA THR A 174 -16.42 20.76 10.45
C THR A 174 -15.61 20.89 11.73
N GLN A 175 -14.51 20.17 11.86
CA GLN A 175 -13.70 20.07 13.07
C GLN A 175 -14.55 19.77 14.32
N ASP A 176 -15.50 18.84 14.15
CA ASP A 176 -16.47 18.43 15.20
C ASP A 176 -16.09 17.09 15.85
N GLY A 177 -14.92 16.55 15.53
CA GLY A 177 -14.42 15.28 16.03
C GLY A 177 -14.93 14.07 15.26
N VAL A 178 -15.58 14.28 14.11
CA VAL A 178 -16.07 13.22 13.22
C VAL A 178 -15.15 13.13 12.00
N PRO A 179 -14.56 11.96 11.71
CA PRO A 179 -13.62 11.85 10.61
C PRO A 179 -14.30 11.92 9.23
N ASP A 180 -13.79 12.82 8.39
CA ASP A 180 -14.22 12.99 6.99
C ASP A 180 -13.46 12.07 6.05
N HIS A 181 -12.22 11.69 6.43
CA HIS A 181 -11.30 11.00 5.54
C HIS A 181 -10.35 10.08 6.31
N VAL A 182 -9.77 9.12 5.58
CA VAL A 182 -8.76 8.19 6.10
C VAL A 182 -7.72 7.89 5.04
N GLY A 183 -6.47 7.74 5.48
CA GLY A 183 -5.33 7.33 4.68
C GLY A 183 -4.42 6.37 5.43
N ILE A 184 -3.28 6.07 4.84
CA ILE A 184 -2.23 5.24 5.42
C ILE A 184 -0.99 6.11 5.61
N VAL A 185 -0.39 6.09 6.79
CA VAL A 185 0.88 6.77 7.07
C VAL A 185 1.99 6.07 6.31
N GLU A 186 2.65 6.81 5.41
CA GLU A 186 3.82 6.32 4.68
C GLU A 186 5.08 6.40 5.55
N LYS A 187 5.33 7.58 6.12
CA LYS A 187 6.48 7.86 6.99
C LYS A 187 6.28 9.19 7.72
N VAL A 188 7.12 9.41 8.73
CA VAL A 188 7.32 10.74 9.34
C VAL A 188 8.77 11.16 9.13
N GLU A 189 8.98 12.36 8.65
CA GLU A 189 10.32 12.91 8.40
C GLU A 189 10.32 14.41 8.61
N ASN A 190 11.25 14.91 9.44
CA ASN A 190 11.42 16.34 9.73
C ASN A 190 10.13 17.05 10.19
N GLY A 191 9.29 16.38 11.00
CA GLY A 191 8.01 16.93 11.49
C GLY A 191 6.90 16.96 10.43
N ILE A 192 7.06 16.23 9.33
CA ILE A 192 6.06 16.07 8.27
C ILE A 192 5.60 14.61 8.26
N VAL A 193 4.29 14.40 8.28
CA VAL A 193 3.64 13.12 8.08
C VAL A 193 3.33 12.97 6.60
N TYR A 194 3.92 11.96 5.96
CA TYR A 194 3.62 11.60 4.58
C TYR A 194 2.57 10.49 4.58
N THR A 195 1.62 10.56 3.67
CA THR A 195 0.48 9.64 3.59
C THR A 195 0.24 9.13 2.17
N VAL A 196 -0.40 7.98 2.07
CA VAL A 196 -1.03 7.51 0.84
C VAL A 196 -2.54 7.47 1.06
N GLU A 197 -3.28 8.16 0.22
CA GLU A 197 -4.72 8.38 0.39
C GLU A 197 -5.48 7.97 -0.86
N GLY A 198 -6.49 7.12 -0.68
CA GLY A 198 -7.51 6.86 -1.68
C GLY A 198 -8.56 7.96 -1.68
N ASN A 199 -9.22 8.17 -2.82
CA ASN A 199 -10.29 9.16 -2.99
C ASN A 199 -9.87 10.62 -2.72
N SER A 200 -8.60 10.93 -2.80
CA SER A 200 -8.12 12.30 -2.74
C SER A 200 -8.34 12.98 -4.10
N ARG A 201 -9.48 13.70 -4.25
CA ARG A 201 -10.00 14.20 -5.54
C ARG A 201 -10.16 13.05 -6.54
N ASP A 202 -10.85 12.02 -6.13
CA ASP A 202 -11.15 10.80 -6.90
C ASP A 202 -9.91 10.03 -7.41
N MET A 203 -8.77 10.15 -6.69
CA MET A 203 -7.51 9.51 -7.08
C MET A 203 -6.76 9.00 -5.85
N CYS A 204 -5.96 7.95 -6.02
CA CYS A 204 -4.97 7.53 -5.04
C CYS A 204 -3.73 8.43 -5.15
N ARG A 205 -3.36 9.11 -4.05
CA ARG A 205 -2.28 10.12 -4.03
C ARG A 205 -1.42 10.02 -2.79
N GLN A 206 -0.16 10.37 -2.96
CA GLN A 206 0.70 10.77 -1.83
C GLN A 206 0.36 12.20 -1.42
N LYS A 207 0.31 12.43 -0.10
CA LYS A 207 0.06 13.72 0.52
C LYS A 207 1.05 13.94 1.67
N GLN A 208 1.07 15.17 2.21
CA GLN A 208 1.90 15.51 3.35
C GLN A 208 1.21 16.53 4.25
N TYR A 209 1.44 16.39 5.55
CA TYR A 209 0.85 17.25 6.59
C TYR A 209 1.90 17.56 7.66
N SER A 210 1.83 18.73 8.27
CA SER A 210 2.64 18.98 9.46
C SER A 210 2.20 18.07 10.60
N LEU A 211 3.14 17.48 11.30
CA LEU A 211 2.86 16.71 12.51
C LEU A 211 2.08 17.58 13.51
N GLY A 212 1.02 17.04 14.12
CA GLY A 212 0.12 17.78 15.00
C GLY A 212 -0.76 18.81 14.31
N SER A 213 -0.90 18.76 12.98
CA SER A 213 -1.84 19.60 12.25
C SER A 213 -3.26 19.43 12.79
N GLY A 214 -3.99 20.55 13.02
CA GLY A 214 -5.35 20.53 13.56
C GLY A 214 -6.40 19.81 12.70
N VAL A 215 -6.06 19.43 11.48
CA VAL A 215 -6.93 18.60 10.62
C VAL A 215 -6.74 17.09 10.85
N ILE A 216 -5.68 16.68 11.57
CA ILE A 216 -5.44 15.28 11.92
C ILE A 216 -6.19 14.99 13.21
N LEU A 217 -7.20 14.15 13.12
CA LEU A 217 -8.01 13.73 14.26
C LEU A 217 -7.29 12.70 15.13
N GLY A 218 -6.57 11.79 14.51
CA GLY A 218 -5.79 10.76 15.21
C GLY A 218 -5.38 9.62 14.31
N TYR A 219 -4.83 8.57 14.95
CA TYR A 219 -4.25 7.43 14.25
C TYR A 219 -4.74 6.11 14.83
N GLY A 220 -5.01 5.16 13.94
CA GLY A 220 -5.32 3.76 14.28
C GLY A 220 -4.07 2.89 14.18
N MET A 221 -3.69 2.25 15.29
CA MET A 221 -2.55 1.33 15.37
C MET A 221 -2.94 -0.07 14.90
N ALA A 222 -1.98 -0.82 14.34
CA ALA A 222 -2.14 -2.25 14.11
C ALA A 222 -2.43 -3.00 15.43
N ALA A 223 -3.38 -3.94 15.41
CA ALA A 223 -3.55 -4.89 16.52
C ALA A 223 -2.45 -5.95 16.44
N GLU A 224 -1.88 -6.31 17.59
CA GLU A 224 -0.94 -7.43 17.74
C GLU A 224 -1.62 -8.79 17.63
#